data_76dd75f3eea01dc9f4f455513b08f946
#
_entry.id   76dd75f3eea01dc9f4f455513b08f946
#
_cell.length_a   1.000
_cell.length_b   1.000
_cell.length_c   1.000
_cell.angle_alpha   90.00
_cell.angle_beta   90.00
_cell.angle_gamma   90.00
#
_symmetry.space_group_name_H-M   'P 1'
#
loop_
_entity.id
_entity.type
_entity.pdbx_description
1 polymer ?
#
loop_
_entity_poly.entity_id
_entity_poly.type
_entity_poly.pdbx_seq_one_letter_code
_entity_poly.pdbx_strand_id
1 'polypeptide(L)'
;PGLIDCHTHLVFGGDRAYEWEQRLNGVSYTEISQKGGGINSTVRATRDASPDTLLSISQQRLQALMDEGVTTVEMKSGYGLDLINEEKQLRVAQQLARQNAIDVSPTLLSAHTTPPEYHGRSDHYIDLICEEILPQLWEKKLFESVDVFCESVGFSLAQSEKLFTAAKQLGIPVRGHMEQLSNLGGSELVARYH
;
A
#
# COMPACT_ATOMS: atom_id res chain seq x y z
N PRO A 1 -26.38 -3.29 -9.80
CA PRO A 1 -25.17 -3.37 -8.97
C PRO A 1 -24.01 -2.76 -9.75
N GLY A 2 -23.19 -1.96 -9.07
CA GLY A 2 -21.99 -1.40 -9.68
C GLY A 2 -20.82 -2.39 -9.62
N LEU A 3 -19.71 -2.03 -10.25
CA LEU A 3 -18.48 -2.79 -10.19
C LEU A 3 -17.77 -2.56 -8.85
N ILE A 4 -17.08 -3.58 -8.37
CA ILE A 4 -16.24 -3.50 -7.16
C ILE A 4 -14.80 -3.71 -7.58
N ASP A 5 -13.95 -2.69 -7.38
CA ASP A 5 -12.51 -2.85 -7.53
C ASP A 5 -11.90 -3.15 -6.14
N CYS A 6 -11.53 -4.40 -5.94
CA CYS A 6 -11.09 -4.91 -4.64
C CYS A 6 -9.58 -4.75 -4.39
N HIS A 7 -8.84 -4.08 -5.29
CA HIS A 7 -7.40 -3.93 -5.13
C HIS A 7 -6.86 -2.72 -5.91
N THR A 8 -6.73 -1.58 -5.24
CA THR A 8 -6.11 -0.39 -5.84
C THR A 8 -5.08 0.28 -4.96
N HIS A 9 -4.17 1.04 -5.59
CA HIS A 9 -3.20 1.93 -4.95
C HIS A 9 -3.38 3.35 -5.51
N LEU A 10 -4.57 3.94 -5.33
CA LEU A 10 -4.93 5.23 -5.96
C LEU A 10 -4.15 6.43 -5.43
N VAL A 11 -3.85 6.43 -4.11
CA VAL A 11 -3.24 7.58 -3.45
C VAL A 11 -1.73 7.49 -3.50
N PHE A 12 -1.14 8.10 -4.51
CA PHE A 12 0.33 8.23 -4.64
C PHE A 12 0.72 9.47 -5.44
N GLY A 13 1.94 9.98 -5.18
CA GLY A 13 2.56 11.08 -5.89
C GLY A 13 3.39 10.61 -7.08
N GLY A 14 3.56 11.51 -8.07
CA GLY A 14 4.35 11.26 -9.26
C GLY A 14 3.72 10.25 -10.23
N ASP A 15 4.53 9.84 -11.18
CA ASP A 15 4.25 8.76 -12.14
C ASP A 15 5.53 8.01 -12.49
N ARG A 16 5.39 6.92 -13.23
CA ARG A 16 6.52 6.12 -13.74
C ARG A 16 6.45 5.92 -15.24
N ALA A 17 5.87 6.88 -15.96
CA ALA A 17 5.74 6.81 -17.42
C ALA A 17 7.12 6.69 -18.10
N TYR A 18 8.11 7.45 -17.63
CA TYR A 18 9.49 7.35 -18.12
C TYR A 18 10.13 5.98 -17.85
N GLU A 19 9.86 5.36 -16.71
CA GLU A 19 10.33 3.99 -16.43
C GLU A 19 9.66 2.96 -17.35
N TRP A 20 8.39 3.17 -17.66
CA TRP A 20 7.66 2.36 -18.63
C TRP A 20 8.29 2.47 -20.02
N GLU A 21 8.59 3.67 -20.48
CA GLU A 21 9.30 3.91 -21.74
C GLU A 21 10.67 3.21 -21.77
N GLN A 22 11.45 3.32 -20.70
CA GLN A 22 12.74 2.59 -20.57
C GLN A 22 12.56 1.08 -20.72
N ARG A 23 11.52 0.49 -20.10
CA ARG A 23 11.24 -0.94 -20.24
C ARG A 23 10.86 -1.33 -21.68
N LEU A 24 10.09 -0.52 -22.36
CA LEU A 24 9.78 -0.72 -23.80
C LEU A 24 11.04 -0.65 -24.66
N ASN A 25 12.02 0.14 -24.27
CA ASN A 25 13.33 0.22 -24.92
C ASN A 25 14.34 -0.84 -24.45
N GLY A 26 13.89 -1.86 -23.68
CA GLY A 26 14.68 -3.02 -23.29
C GLY A 26 15.51 -2.85 -22.02
N VAL A 27 15.38 -1.74 -21.27
CA VAL A 27 16.04 -1.57 -19.98
C VAL A 27 15.37 -2.49 -18.95
N SER A 28 16.19 -3.27 -18.23
CA SER A 28 15.67 -4.20 -17.23
C SER A 28 15.10 -3.49 -15.99
N TYR A 29 14.14 -4.11 -15.32
CA TYR A 29 13.63 -3.60 -14.04
C TYR A 29 14.74 -3.44 -13.00
N THR A 30 15.72 -4.35 -13.00
CA THR A 30 16.86 -4.31 -12.08
C THR A 30 17.71 -3.05 -12.30
N GLU A 31 17.99 -2.67 -13.56
CA GLU A 31 18.72 -1.44 -13.85
C GLU A 31 17.96 -0.19 -13.46
N ILE A 32 16.63 -0.16 -13.68
CA ILE A 32 15.77 0.94 -13.25
C ILE A 32 15.80 1.08 -11.73
N SER A 33 15.66 -0.03 -11.01
CA SER A 33 15.70 -0.06 -9.55
C SER A 33 17.04 0.40 -8.99
N GLN A 34 18.17 -0.07 -9.56
CA GLN A 34 19.53 0.33 -9.15
C GLN A 34 19.79 1.83 -9.34
N LYS A 35 19.16 2.45 -10.32
CA LYS A 35 19.19 3.90 -10.56
C LYS A 35 18.23 4.70 -9.66
N GLY A 36 17.62 4.05 -8.68
CA GLY A 36 16.70 4.68 -7.72
C GLY A 36 15.26 4.86 -8.23
N GLY A 37 14.90 4.16 -9.30
CA GLY A 37 13.53 4.05 -9.81
C GLY A 37 12.69 2.98 -9.08
N GLY A 38 11.62 2.55 -9.72
CA GLY A 38 10.69 1.59 -9.16
C GLY A 38 9.86 2.16 -8.01
N ILE A 39 9.51 1.32 -7.05
CA ILE A 39 8.68 1.73 -5.91
C ILE A 39 9.28 2.89 -5.11
N ASN A 40 10.60 2.97 -5.00
CA ASN A 40 11.28 4.04 -4.26
C ASN A 40 11.07 5.43 -4.89
N SER A 41 10.91 5.51 -6.20
CA SER A 41 10.54 6.75 -6.89
C SER A 41 9.15 7.22 -6.47
N THR A 42 8.18 6.31 -6.45
CA THR A 42 6.82 6.61 -5.98
C THR A 42 6.80 6.98 -4.50
N VAL A 43 7.57 6.30 -3.65
CA VAL A 43 7.67 6.62 -2.22
C VAL A 43 8.17 8.05 -2.02
N ARG A 44 9.27 8.45 -2.68
CA ARG A 44 9.78 9.83 -2.59
C ARG A 44 8.72 10.84 -3.03
N ALA A 45 8.14 10.65 -4.21
CA ALA A 45 7.14 11.57 -4.75
C ALA A 45 5.89 11.67 -3.86
N THR A 46 5.48 10.57 -3.22
CA THR A 46 4.34 10.55 -2.29
C THR A 46 4.67 11.25 -0.98
N ARG A 47 5.87 11.06 -0.44
CA ARG A 47 6.33 11.75 0.77
C ARG A 47 6.43 13.25 0.56
N ASP A 48 6.96 13.68 -0.58
CA ASP A 48 7.17 15.09 -0.94
C ASP A 48 5.86 15.82 -1.29
N ALA A 49 4.85 15.10 -1.77
CA ALA A 49 3.58 15.70 -2.15
C ALA A 49 2.77 16.16 -0.92
N SER A 50 2.16 17.35 -1.03
CA SER A 50 1.20 17.82 -0.02
C SER A 50 -0.08 16.97 -0.03
N PRO A 51 -0.86 16.96 1.08
CA PRO A 51 -2.18 16.31 1.10
C PRO A 51 -3.10 16.79 -0.03
N ASP A 52 -3.13 18.10 -0.31
CA ASP A 52 -3.96 18.69 -1.36
C ASP A 52 -3.53 18.23 -2.75
N THR A 53 -2.21 18.14 -3.00
CA THR A 53 -1.68 17.59 -4.25
C THR A 53 -2.09 16.13 -4.41
N LEU A 54 -1.90 15.29 -3.38
CA LEU A 54 -2.32 13.88 -3.42
C LEU A 54 -3.82 13.76 -3.65
N LEU A 55 -4.63 14.57 -2.99
CA LEU A 55 -6.09 14.57 -3.17
C LEU A 55 -6.47 14.90 -4.61
N SER A 56 -5.90 15.96 -5.17
CA SER A 56 -6.22 16.41 -6.53
C SER A 56 -5.90 15.36 -7.60
N ILE A 57 -4.70 14.76 -7.55
CA ILE A 57 -4.30 13.74 -8.52
C ILE A 57 -5.05 12.42 -8.32
N SER A 58 -5.34 12.06 -7.08
CA SER A 58 -6.11 10.84 -6.78
C SER A 58 -7.59 10.99 -7.14
N GLN A 59 -8.16 12.21 -7.05
CA GLN A 59 -9.51 12.50 -7.51
C GLN A 59 -9.67 12.20 -9.01
N GLN A 60 -8.69 12.57 -9.83
CA GLN A 60 -8.71 12.28 -11.26
C GLN A 60 -8.70 10.78 -11.55
N ARG A 61 -7.88 10.02 -10.81
CA ARG A 61 -7.82 8.56 -10.92
C ARG A 61 -9.11 7.90 -10.47
N LEU A 62 -9.69 8.38 -9.36
CA LEU A 62 -10.96 7.88 -8.85
C LEU A 62 -12.10 8.15 -9.83
N GLN A 63 -12.12 9.35 -10.41
CA GLN A 63 -13.15 9.70 -11.41
C GLN A 63 -13.10 8.74 -12.60
N ALA A 64 -11.91 8.39 -13.10
CA ALA A 64 -11.78 7.44 -14.20
C ALA A 64 -12.38 6.06 -13.84
N LEU A 65 -12.18 5.57 -12.61
CA LEU A 65 -12.82 4.32 -12.15
C LEU A 65 -14.34 4.45 -12.06
N MET A 66 -14.84 5.57 -11.56
CA MET A 66 -16.28 5.83 -11.47
C MET A 66 -16.93 5.90 -12.85
N ASP A 67 -16.25 6.50 -13.83
CA ASP A 67 -16.72 6.58 -15.22
C ASP A 67 -16.81 5.19 -15.88
N GLU A 68 -15.99 4.22 -15.43
CA GLU A 68 -16.05 2.80 -15.82
C GLU A 68 -17.14 2.01 -15.04
N GLY A 69 -17.84 2.64 -14.11
CA GLY A 69 -18.94 2.03 -13.35
C GLY A 69 -18.55 1.41 -12.02
N VAL A 70 -17.37 1.72 -11.50
CA VAL A 70 -16.96 1.30 -10.14
C VAL A 70 -17.75 2.09 -9.09
N THR A 71 -18.38 1.38 -8.17
CA THR A 71 -19.18 1.95 -7.07
C THR A 71 -18.59 1.64 -5.70
N THR A 72 -17.68 0.68 -5.63
CA THR A 72 -16.95 0.33 -4.41
C THR A 72 -15.49 0.09 -4.76
N VAL A 73 -14.57 0.68 -4.02
CA VAL A 73 -13.12 0.56 -4.28
C VAL A 73 -12.34 0.35 -2.99
N GLU A 74 -11.41 -0.60 -3.02
CA GLU A 74 -10.39 -0.69 -1.98
C GLU A 74 -9.25 0.27 -2.31
N MET A 75 -8.84 1.11 -1.34
CA MET A 75 -7.70 2.02 -1.48
C MET A 75 -6.62 1.68 -0.46
N LYS A 76 -5.49 1.17 -0.95
CA LYS A 76 -4.32 0.86 -0.12
C LYS A 76 -3.40 2.08 0.01
N SER A 77 -2.82 2.26 1.20
CA SER A 77 -1.61 3.06 1.39
C SER A 77 -0.36 2.30 0.89
N GLY A 78 0.81 2.51 1.46
CA GLY A 78 1.99 1.70 1.17
C GLY A 78 3.05 2.39 0.30
N TYR A 79 2.91 3.69 0.11
CA TYR A 79 3.95 4.54 -0.47
C TYR A 79 4.44 5.62 0.50
N GLY A 80 3.91 5.65 1.73
CA GLY A 80 4.41 6.48 2.81
C GLY A 80 5.59 5.81 3.52
N LEU A 81 5.38 4.58 3.95
CA LEU A 81 6.34 3.71 4.64
C LEU A 81 6.88 4.28 5.96
N ASP A 82 6.20 5.28 6.50
CA ASP A 82 6.37 5.82 7.85
C ASP A 82 5.03 6.29 8.39
N LEU A 83 4.95 6.52 9.69
CA LEU A 83 3.70 6.88 10.36
C LEU A 83 3.01 8.10 9.74
N ILE A 84 3.76 9.16 9.49
CA ILE A 84 3.21 10.44 9.01
C ILE A 84 2.68 10.32 7.58
N ASN A 85 3.43 9.68 6.72
CA ASN A 85 3.08 9.59 5.30
C ASN A 85 2.04 8.49 5.00
N GLU A 86 2.01 7.40 5.78
CA GLU A 86 0.92 6.43 5.73
C GLU A 86 -0.40 7.06 6.22
N GLU A 87 -0.36 7.81 7.32
CA GLU A 87 -1.50 8.60 7.80
C GLU A 87 -2.00 9.57 6.72
N LYS A 88 -1.08 10.30 6.07
CA LYS A 88 -1.41 11.24 5.00
C LYS A 88 -2.18 10.55 3.86
N GLN A 89 -1.72 9.40 3.38
CA GLN A 89 -2.39 8.64 2.32
C GLN A 89 -3.79 8.17 2.75
N LEU A 90 -3.93 7.60 3.94
CA LEU A 90 -5.22 7.10 4.43
C LEU A 90 -6.22 8.23 4.65
N ARG A 91 -5.78 9.40 5.13
CA ARG A 91 -6.64 10.59 5.24
C ARG A 91 -7.12 11.10 3.88
N VAL A 92 -6.27 11.07 2.86
CA VAL A 92 -6.65 11.40 1.48
C VAL A 92 -7.68 10.40 0.97
N ALA A 93 -7.50 9.10 1.20
CA ALA A 93 -8.48 8.07 0.81
C ALA A 93 -9.85 8.31 1.47
N GLN A 94 -9.87 8.62 2.78
CA GLN A 94 -11.11 8.97 3.49
C GLN A 94 -11.74 10.28 2.98
N GLN A 95 -10.93 11.25 2.56
CA GLN A 95 -11.44 12.50 2.01
C GLN A 95 -12.07 12.27 0.63
N LEU A 96 -11.48 11.44 -0.21
CA LEU A 96 -12.06 11.01 -1.48
C LEU A 96 -13.43 10.34 -1.27
N ALA A 97 -13.54 9.43 -0.30
CA ALA A 97 -14.80 8.78 0.07
C ALA A 97 -15.88 9.81 0.45
N ARG A 98 -15.53 10.83 1.22
CA ARG A 98 -16.51 11.88 1.65
C ARG A 98 -16.94 12.82 0.52
N GLN A 99 -16.12 12.99 -0.50
CA GLN A 99 -16.35 13.93 -1.60
C GLN A 99 -17.03 13.32 -2.83
N ASN A 100 -17.12 11.99 -2.90
CA ASN A 100 -17.62 11.27 -4.06
C ASN A 100 -18.72 10.27 -3.68
N ALA A 101 -19.56 9.93 -4.64
CA ALA A 101 -20.63 8.93 -4.48
C ALA A 101 -20.08 7.50 -4.74
N ILE A 102 -19.10 7.08 -3.95
CA ILE A 102 -18.44 5.78 -4.04
C ILE A 102 -18.11 5.27 -2.63
N ASP A 103 -18.26 3.97 -2.41
CA ASP A 103 -17.81 3.34 -1.20
C ASP A 103 -16.31 3.06 -1.26
N VAL A 104 -15.56 3.48 -0.23
CA VAL A 104 -14.12 3.26 -0.14
C VAL A 104 -13.80 2.41 1.07
N SER A 105 -13.06 1.32 0.87
CA SER A 105 -12.48 0.49 1.92
C SER A 105 -10.97 0.79 2.03
N PRO A 106 -10.55 1.63 2.99
CA PRO A 106 -9.13 1.94 3.16
C PRO A 106 -8.37 0.77 3.76
N THR A 107 -7.21 0.44 3.22
CA THR A 107 -6.33 -0.63 3.70
C THR A 107 -4.94 -0.07 4.01
N LEU A 108 -4.42 -0.36 5.22
CA LEU A 108 -3.04 -0.04 5.58
C LEU A 108 -2.09 -1.05 4.94
N LEU A 109 -1.14 -0.58 4.13
CA LEU A 109 -0.10 -1.40 3.51
C LEU A 109 1.31 -0.88 3.81
N SER A 110 1.62 -0.49 5.04
CA SER A 110 2.99 -0.09 5.41
C SER A 110 4.01 -1.21 5.12
N ALA A 111 3.58 -2.47 5.18
CA ALA A 111 4.41 -3.62 4.81
C ALA A 111 4.40 -3.90 3.28
N HIS A 112 4.54 -2.86 2.46
CA HIS A 112 4.63 -2.96 1.00
C HIS A 112 6.08 -3.21 0.54
N THR A 113 7.02 -2.49 1.09
CA THR A 113 8.46 -2.69 0.90
C THR A 113 9.22 -2.12 2.10
N THR A 114 10.45 -2.55 2.29
CA THR A 114 11.34 -1.95 3.30
C THR A 114 11.84 -0.60 2.79
N PRO A 115 11.57 0.51 3.50
CA PRO A 115 12.02 1.82 3.06
C PRO A 115 13.55 1.97 3.16
N PRO A 116 14.15 2.89 2.38
CA PRO A 116 15.61 3.06 2.32
C PRO A 116 16.30 3.22 3.67
N GLU A 117 15.66 3.92 4.61
CA GLU A 117 16.16 4.14 5.98
C GLU A 117 16.26 2.85 6.82
N TYR A 118 15.56 1.79 6.41
CA TYR A 118 15.60 0.45 7.00
C TYR A 118 16.30 -0.59 6.11
N HIS A 119 17.03 -0.17 5.09
CA HIS A 119 17.72 -1.11 4.20
C HIS A 119 18.55 -2.13 4.99
N GLY A 120 18.35 -3.43 4.71
CA GLY A 120 18.99 -4.54 5.43
C GLY A 120 18.47 -4.77 6.86
N ARG A 121 17.42 -4.06 7.30
CA ARG A 121 16.83 -4.17 8.64
C ARG A 121 15.30 -4.33 8.59
N SER A 122 14.81 -5.19 7.70
CA SER A 122 13.38 -5.40 7.48
C SER A 122 12.64 -5.89 8.74
N ASP A 123 13.30 -6.66 9.60
CA ASP A 123 12.73 -7.09 10.89
C ASP A 123 12.43 -5.90 11.80
N HIS A 124 13.35 -4.95 11.94
CA HIS A 124 13.11 -3.74 12.72
C HIS A 124 12.02 -2.85 12.10
N TYR A 125 11.88 -2.87 10.78
CA TYR A 125 10.79 -2.16 10.13
C TYR A 125 9.43 -2.80 10.41
N ILE A 126 9.34 -4.12 10.40
CA ILE A 126 8.12 -4.83 10.82
C ILE A 126 7.81 -4.57 12.30
N ASP A 127 8.84 -4.48 13.16
CA ASP A 127 8.64 -4.10 14.56
C ASP A 127 8.02 -2.71 14.67
N LEU A 128 8.55 -1.72 13.95
CA LEU A 128 7.98 -0.38 13.88
C LEU A 128 6.51 -0.38 13.41
N ILE A 129 6.22 -1.17 12.38
CA ILE A 129 4.83 -1.28 11.89
C ILE A 129 3.92 -1.84 12.98
N CYS A 130 4.31 -2.94 13.61
CA CYS A 130 3.49 -3.63 14.61
C CYS A 130 3.31 -2.84 15.91
N GLU A 131 4.37 -2.14 16.36
CA GLU A 131 4.40 -1.48 17.66
C GLU A 131 3.94 -0.02 17.63
N GLU A 132 4.09 0.65 16.47
CA GLU A 132 3.78 2.07 16.36
C GLU A 132 2.75 2.39 15.27
N ILE A 133 3.01 2.04 14.00
CA ILE A 133 2.19 2.50 12.87
C ILE A 133 0.79 1.90 12.95
N LEU A 134 0.71 0.58 13.06
CA LEU A 134 -0.56 -0.16 13.06
C LEU A 134 -1.50 0.29 14.20
N PRO A 135 -1.07 0.29 15.49
CA PRO A 135 -1.98 0.66 16.57
C PRO A 135 -2.38 2.13 16.54
N GLN A 136 -1.44 3.05 16.23
CA GLN A 136 -1.76 4.49 16.20
C GLN A 136 -2.75 4.86 15.09
N LEU A 137 -2.60 4.29 13.89
CA LEU A 137 -3.51 4.56 12.78
C LEU A 137 -4.86 3.85 12.95
N TRP A 138 -4.88 2.68 13.62
CA TRP A 138 -6.11 1.98 13.99
C TRP A 138 -6.93 2.77 15.02
N GLU A 139 -6.31 3.29 16.05
CA GLU A 139 -6.98 4.14 17.04
C GLU A 139 -7.64 5.37 16.39
N LYS A 140 -7.00 5.94 15.37
CA LYS A 140 -7.53 7.06 14.57
C LYS A 140 -8.63 6.64 13.58
N LYS A 141 -8.95 5.35 13.47
CA LYS A 141 -9.96 4.78 12.55
C LYS A 141 -9.71 5.17 11.10
N LEU A 142 -8.47 5.06 10.64
CA LEU A 142 -8.09 5.49 9.30
C LEU A 142 -8.17 4.40 8.24
N PHE A 143 -8.28 3.14 8.64
CA PHE A 143 -8.36 1.99 7.74
C PHE A 143 -9.25 0.88 8.33
N GLU A 144 -9.63 -0.09 7.50
CA GLU A 144 -10.51 -1.21 7.84
C GLU A 144 -9.79 -2.55 7.85
N SER A 145 -8.67 -2.66 7.16
CA SER A 145 -7.86 -3.88 7.07
C SER A 145 -6.39 -3.54 6.91
N VAL A 146 -5.51 -4.48 7.26
CA VAL A 146 -4.07 -4.39 7.03
C VAL A 146 -3.64 -5.42 5.99
N ASP A 147 -2.66 -5.05 5.17
CA ASP A 147 -2.11 -5.88 4.10
C ASP A 147 -0.58 -5.97 4.21
N VAL A 148 0.00 -7.01 3.59
CA VAL A 148 1.44 -7.24 3.50
C VAL A 148 1.83 -7.78 2.14
N PHE A 149 2.96 -7.34 1.60
CA PHE A 149 3.57 -7.93 0.42
C PHE A 149 4.52 -9.05 0.83
N CYS A 150 3.97 -10.28 0.93
CA CYS A 150 4.69 -11.49 1.31
C CYS A 150 5.30 -12.16 0.08
N GLU A 151 6.51 -11.76 -0.27
CA GLU A 151 7.23 -12.21 -1.45
C GLU A 151 8.74 -12.27 -1.20
N SER A 152 9.46 -13.01 -2.03
CA SER A 152 10.93 -13.11 -1.93
C SER A 152 11.66 -11.75 -2.05
N VAL A 153 11.04 -10.79 -2.70
CA VAL A 153 11.51 -9.40 -2.85
C VAL A 153 10.86 -8.43 -1.87
N GLY A 154 9.89 -8.89 -1.09
CA GLY A 154 9.15 -8.14 -0.09
C GLY A 154 9.47 -8.61 1.33
N PHE A 155 8.44 -9.04 2.05
CA PHE A 155 8.55 -9.55 3.41
C PHE A 155 8.44 -11.07 3.43
N SER A 156 9.18 -11.70 4.35
CA SER A 156 9.15 -13.14 4.57
C SER A 156 7.83 -13.59 5.20
N LEU A 157 7.58 -14.91 5.15
CA LEU A 157 6.43 -15.52 5.80
C LEU A 157 6.40 -15.23 7.31
N ALA A 158 7.54 -15.30 7.99
CA ALA A 158 7.65 -15.02 9.43
C ALA A 158 7.33 -13.55 9.77
N GLN A 159 7.80 -12.60 8.95
CA GLN A 159 7.50 -11.19 9.09
C GLN A 159 6.01 -10.90 8.86
N SER A 160 5.41 -11.54 7.87
CA SER A 160 3.97 -11.46 7.57
C SER A 160 3.13 -12.02 8.72
N GLU A 161 3.53 -13.17 9.27
CA GLU A 161 2.85 -13.78 10.43
C GLU A 161 2.93 -12.89 11.68
N LYS A 162 4.05 -12.20 11.90
CA LYS A 162 4.20 -11.23 12.99
C LYS A 162 3.21 -10.08 12.86
N LEU A 163 3.09 -9.50 11.66
CA LEU A 163 2.12 -8.44 11.38
C LEU A 163 0.67 -8.92 11.56
N PHE A 164 0.33 -10.09 11.05
CA PHE A 164 -1.02 -10.65 11.21
C PHE A 164 -1.37 -10.98 12.66
N THR A 165 -0.38 -11.42 13.44
CA THR A 165 -0.56 -11.64 14.89
C THR A 165 -0.87 -10.33 15.61
N ALA A 166 -0.13 -9.25 15.31
CA ALA A 166 -0.40 -7.93 15.87
C ALA A 166 -1.78 -7.40 15.46
N ALA A 167 -2.15 -7.56 14.19
CA ALA A 167 -3.46 -7.17 13.68
C ALA A 167 -4.59 -7.93 14.38
N LYS A 168 -4.46 -9.25 14.53
CA LYS A 168 -5.44 -10.09 15.23
C LYS A 168 -5.66 -9.68 16.68
N GLN A 169 -4.59 -9.29 17.39
CA GLN A 169 -4.69 -8.80 18.78
C GLN A 169 -5.51 -7.52 18.90
N LEU A 170 -5.51 -6.70 17.84
CA LEU A 170 -6.29 -5.46 17.75
C LEU A 170 -7.67 -5.65 17.10
N GLY A 171 -8.01 -6.87 16.67
CA GLY A 171 -9.25 -7.17 15.96
C GLY A 171 -9.29 -6.61 14.53
N ILE A 172 -8.14 -6.41 13.89
CA ILE A 172 -8.01 -5.86 12.55
C ILE A 172 -8.07 -7.00 11.52
N PRO A 173 -8.97 -6.93 10.52
CA PRO A 173 -8.98 -7.87 9.39
C PRO A 173 -7.66 -7.81 8.60
N VAL A 174 -7.19 -8.97 8.12
CA VAL A 174 -5.94 -9.07 7.37
C VAL A 174 -6.20 -9.37 5.90
N ARG A 175 -5.30 -8.92 5.04
CA ARG A 175 -5.22 -9.21 3.61
C ARG A 175 -3.78 -9.56 3.25
N GLY A 176 -3.54 -10.04 2.03
CA GLY A 176 -2.17 -10.34 1.61
C GLY A 176 -1.96 -10.27 0.10
N HIS A 177 -0.88 -9.60 -0.30
CA HIS A 177 -0.27 -9.78 -1.61
C HIS A 177 0.67 -10.97 -1.50
N MET A 178 0.30 -12.09 -2.07
CA MET A 178 1.00 -13.35 -1.87
C MET A 178 1.04 -14.15 -3.16
N GLU A 179 2.14 -14.89 -3.35
CA GLU A 179 2.31 -15.84 -4.45
C GLU A 179 2.15 -15.20 -5.86
N GLN A 180 2.46 -13.91 -5.94
CA GLN A 180 2.49 -13.17 -7.19
C GLN A 180 3.79 -13.45 -7.96
N LEU A 181 4.92 -13.56 -7.24
CA LEU A 181 6.26 -13.77 -7.80
C LEU A 181 6.92 -15.04 -7.31
N SER A 182 6.58 -15.49 -6.09
CA SER A 182 7.19 -16.65 -5.44
C SER A 182 6.16 -17.38 -4.57
N ASN A 183 6.25 -18.70 -4.51
CA ASN A 183 5.41 -19.50 -3.60
C ASN A 183 6.12 -19.62 -2.25
N LEU A 184 5.71 -18.81 -1.28
CA LEU A 184 6.22 -18.82 0.09
C LEU A 184 5.25 -19.47 1.09
N GLY A 185 4.05 -19.90 0.67
CA GLY A 185 2.99 -20.39 1.56
C GLY A 185 2.18 -19.25 2.21
N GLY A 186 2.21 -18.07 1.64
CA GLY A 186 1.51 -16.89 2.16
C GLY A 186 -0.01 -17.05 2.15
N SER A 187 -0.58 -17.65 1.11
CA SER A 187 -2.01 -17.92 1.03
C SER A 187 -2.51 -18.85 2.13
N GLU A 188 -1.72 -19.87 2.49
CA GLU A 188 -2.02 -20.74 3.64
C GLU A 188 -1.92 -19.95 4.95
N LEU A 189 -0.91 -19.08 5.07
CA LEU A 189 -0.75 -18.24 6.24
C LEU A 189 -1.97 -17.34 6.45
N VAL A 190 -2.36 -16.54 5.45
CA VAL A 190 -3.47 -15.59 5.62
C VAL A 190 -4.78 -16.30 5.93
N ALA A 191 -5.03 -17.48 5.34
CA ALA A 191 -6.21 -18.28 5.62
C ALA A 191 -6.37 -18.70 7.10
N ARG A 192 -5.28 -18.77 7.87
CA ARG A 192 -5.31 -19.05 9.32
C ARG A 192 -5.76 -17.86 10.18
N TYR A 193 -5.85 -16.68 9.59
CA TYR A 193 -6.22 -15.44 10.28
C TYR A 193 -7.64 -14.96 9.93
N HIS A 194 -8.36 -15.70 9.08
CA HIS A 194 -9.77 -15.46 8.72
C HIS A 194 -10.75 -16.28 9.58
#